data_e499afebd4b9c5680052f585e82bc556
#
_entry.id   e499afebd4b9c5680052f585e82bc556
#
_cell.length_a   1.000
_cell.length_b   1.000
_cell.length_c   1.000
_cell.angle_alpha   90.00
_cell.angle_beta   90.00
_cell.angle_gamma   90.00
#
_symmetry.space_group_name_H-M   'P 1'
#
loop_
_entity.id
_entity.type
_entity.pdbx_description
1 polymer ?
#
loop_
_entity_poly.entity_id
_entity_poly.type
_entity_poly.pdbx_seq_one_letter_code
_entity_poly.pdbx_strand_id
1 'polypeptide(L)'
;MGGTFDPAHKGHLEISKEAKKKFNLNYIIWAITKKNPLKKKSNSILNKRISFSKKIVNKNKFITIRFYEDKIHSNKTIDLINHIKKNKSLDINFIMGADNLINFHKWHKWKLISQKCDILVFDRQGYKAKSLKSITFKQLNQKNLKFIKFKKVNISSSQLRKI
;
A
#
# COMPACT_ATOMS: atom_id res chain seq x y z
N MET A 1 -2.35 -2.99 2.48
CA MET A 1 -1.25 -2.30 1.76
C MET A 1 -0.90 -3.10 0.51
N GLY A 2 -0.90 -2.49 -0.67
CA GLY A 2 -0.53 -3.12 -1.93
C GLY A 2 0.79 -2.60 -2.47
N GLY A 3 1.59 -3.45 -3.13
CA GLY A 3 2.84 -3.03 -3.73
C GLY A 3 3.68 -4.17 -4.31
N THR A 4 4.73 -3.81 -5.04
CA THR A 4 5.69 -4.81 -5.56
C THR A 4 6.58 -5.40 -4.46
N PHE A 5 6.83 -4.64 -3.38
CA PHE A 5 7.75 -5.00 -2.30
C PHE A 5 9.09 -5.52 -2.83
N ASP A 6 9.75 -4.72 -3.66
CA ASP A 6 10.96 -5.10 -4.40
C ASP A 6 12.16 -4.19 -4.08
N PRO A 7 12.85 -4.42 -2.95
CA PRO A 7 12.49 -5.33 -1.87
C PRO A 7 11.50 -4.72 -0.86
N ALA A 8 10.88 -5.56 -0.03
CA ALA A 8 10.27 -5.14 1.21
C ALA A 8 11.34 -4.55 2.15
N HIS A 9 10.98 -3.64 3.03
CA HIS A 9 11.95 -3.01 3.94
C HIS A 9 11.30 -2.55 5.24
N LYS A 10 12.15 -2.16 6.20
CA LYS A 10 11.73 -1.69 7.54
C LYS A 10 10.67 -0.57 7.47
N GLY A 11 10.71 0.30 6.46
CA GLY A 11 9.70 1.33 6.27
C GLY A 11 8.28 0.78 6.09
N HIS A 12 8.10 -0.29 5.32
CA HIS A 12 6.79 -0.94 5.19
C HIS A 12 6.31 -1.52 6.52
N LEU A 13 7.21 -2.12 7.30
CA LEU A 13 6.90 -2.68 8.61
C LEU A 13 6.47 -1.59 9.61
N GLU A 14 7.23 -0.49 9.70
CA GLU A 14 6.93 0.61 10.62
C GLU A 14 5.63 1.34 10.26
N ILE A 15 5.35 1.56 8.96
CA ILE A 15 4.05 2.06 8.49
C ILE A 15 2.92 1.12 8.93
N SER A 16 3.10 -0.19 8.81
CA SER A 16 2.10 -1.18 9.23
C SER A 16 1.85 -1.14 10.73
N LYS A 17 2.91 -1.05 11.55
CA LYS A 17 2.78 -0.93 13.01
C LYS A 17 2.05 0.36 13.41
N GLU A 18 2.42 1.48 12.80
CA GLU A 18 1.78 2.77 13.07
C GLU A 18 0.31 2.77 12.66
N ALA A 19 0.00 2.24 11.48
CA ALA A 19 -1.38 2.11 11.01
C ALA A 19 -2.22 1.25 11.96
N LYS A 20 -1.70 0.08 12.37
CA LYS A 20 -2.37 -0.80 13.33
C LYS A 20 -2.67 -0.07 14.64
N LYS A 21 -1.67 0.60 15.20
CA LYS A 21 -1.82 1.32 16.48
C LYS A 21 -2.80 2.48 16.38
N LYS A 22 -2.66 3.32 15.35
CA LYS A 22 -3.41 4.57 15.23
C LYS A 22 -4.88 4.36 14.84
N PHE A 23 -5.17 3.33 14.07
CA PHE A 23 -6.51 3.03 13.55
C PHE A 23 -7.11 1.75 14.14
N ASN A 24 -6.49 1.20 15.18
CA ASN A 24 -6.94 -0.02 15.87
C ASN A 24 -7.26 -1.17 14.91
N LEU A 25 -6.38 -1.41 13.92
CA LEU A 25 -6.59 -2.44 12.92
C LEU A 25 -6.33 -3.83 13.50
N ASN A 26 -7.21 -4.78 13.24
CA ASN A 26 -7.06 -6.16 13.71
C ASN A 26 -5.84 -6.83 13.06
N TYR A 27 -5.71 -6.70 11.73
CA TYR A 27 -4.60 -7.26 10.96
C TYR A 27 -4.32 -6.43 9.70
N ILE A 28 -3.19 -6.65 9.10
CA ILE A 28 -2.77 -5.96 7.87
C ILE A 28 -2.37 -7.00 6.83
N ILE A 29 -2.86 -6.84 5.61
CA ILE A 29 -2.45 -7.64 4.46
C ILE A 29 -1.43 -6.84 3.64
N TRP A 30 -0.25 -7.42 3.41
CA TRP A 30 0.65 -6.99 2.35
C TRP A 30 0.30 -7.77 1.09
N ALA A 31 -0.48 -7.14 0.22
CA ALA A 31 -0.87 -7.70 -1.07
C ALA A 31 0.24 -7.43 -2.09
N ILE A 32 1.03 -8.46 -2.39
CA ILE A 32 2.14 -8.34 -3.34
C ILE A 32 1.58 -8.40 -4.75
N THR A 33 2.04 -7.49 -5.63
CA THR A 33 1.68 -7.45 -7.05
C THR A 33 2.84 -7.91 -7.93
N LYS A 34 2.54 -8.60 -9.04
CA LYS A 34 3.54 -8.98 -10.05
C LYS A 34 4.25 -7.74 -10.59
N LYS A 35 3.47 -6.72 -10.93
CA LYS A 35 3.95 -5.50 -11.57
C LYS A 35 3.12 -4.29 -11.11
N ASN A 36 3.77 -3.19 -10.79
CA ASN A 36 3.07 -1.92 -10.65
C ASN A 36 2.80 -1.35 -12.06
N PRO A 37 1.54 -1.11 -12.46
CA PRO A 37 1.21 -0.64 -13.80
C PRO A 37 1.83 0.72 -14.15
N LEU A 38 2.19 1.52 -13.14
CA LEU A 38 2.78 2.85 -13.30
C LEU A 38 4.32 2.87 -13.17
N LYS A 39 4.98 1.72 -13.01
CA LYS A 39 6.44 1.63 -12.84
C LYS A 39 7.04 0.65 -13.84
N LYS A 40 8.37 0.77 -14.08
CA LYS A 40 9.15 -0.23 -14.82
C LYS A 40 9.02 -1.61 -14.15
N LYS A 41 9.42 -2.67 -14.87
CA LYS A 41 9.40 -4.05 -14.35
C LYS A 41 10.07 -4.14 -12.98
N SER A 42 9.58 -5.04 -12.13
CA SER A 42 10.25 -5.42 -10.88
C SER A 42 11.60 -6.06 -11.21
N ASN A 43 12.62 -5.77 -10.42
CA ASN A 43 13.96 -6.34 -10.63
C ASN A 43 14.05 -7.79 -10.15
N SER A 44 13.25 -8.14 -9.12
CA SER A 44 13.26 -9.47 -8.51
C SER A 44 12.02 -10.27 -8.89
N ILE A 45 12.20 -11.59 -9.02
CA ILE A 45 11.08 -12.52 -9.27
C ILE A 45 10.10 -12.54 -8.08
N LEU A 46 8.83 -12.81 -8.37
CA LEU A 46 7.73 -12.76 -7.40
C LEU A 46 8.02 -13.61 -6.14
N ASN A 47 8.45 -14.85 -6.30
CA ASN A 47 8.70 -15.76 -5.18
C ASN A 47 9.80 -15.26 -4.23
N LYS A 48 10.87 -14.65 -4.77
CA LYS A 48 11.91 -14.01 -3.94
C LYS A 48 11.34 -12.84 -3.14
N ARG A 49 10.49 -12.00 -3.74
CA ARG A 49 9.85 -10.86 -3.06
C ARG A 49 8.90 -11.32 -1.96
N ILE A 50 8.13 -12.38 -2.19
CA ILE A 50 7.25 -13.00 -1.18
C ILE A 50 8.07 -13.55 -0.01
N SER A 51 9.11 -14.34 -0.30
CA SER A 51 9.98 -14.93 0.72
C SER A 51 10.67 -13.86 1.56
N PHE A 52 11.22 -12.83 0.91
CA PHE A 52 11.86 -11.72 1.60
C PHE A 52 10.88 -10.91 2.46
N SER A 53 9.67 -10.65 1.95
CA SER A 53 8.62 -9.98 2.72
C SER A 53 8.23 -10.76 3.97
N LYS A 54 8.14 -12.09 3.88
CA LYS A 54 7.91 -12.97 5.04
C LYS A 54 9.03 -12.85 6.08
N LYS A 55 10.29 -12.79 5.64
CA LYS A 55 11.44 -12.58 6.55
C LYS A 55 11.38 -11.23 7.27
N ILE A 56 11.04 -10.15 6.56
CA ILE A 56 10.90 -8.81 7.15
C ILE A 56 9.77 -8.75 8.18
N VAL A 57 8.64 -9.38 7.88
CA VAL A 57 7.49 -9.42 8.80
C VAL A 57 7.77 -10.26 10.03
N ASN A 58 8.44 -11.41 9.87
CA ASN A 58 8.88 -12.34 10.91
C ASN A 58 7.86 -12.49 12.07
N LYS A 59 8.20 -11.99 13.27
CA LYS A 59 7.40 -12.12 14.51
C LYS A 59 6.12 -11.27 14.54
N ASN A 60 5.86 -10.43 13.54
CA ASN A 60 4.70 -9.54 13.54
C ASN A 60 3.43 -10.26 13.02
N LYS A 61 2.86 -11.12 13.86
CA LYS A 61 1.71 -12.00 13.54
C LYS A 61 0.46 -11.27 12.99
N PHE A 62 0.34 -9.95 13.20
CA PHE A 62 -0.76 -9.16 12.67
C PHE A 62 -0.58 -8.78 11.19
N ILE A 63 0.56 -9.11 10.56
CA ILE A 63 0.81 -8.87 9.13
C ILE A 63 0.80 -10.19 8.39
N THR A 64 -0.01 -10.28 7.34
CA THR A 64 -0.08 -11.44 6.47
C THR A 64 0.38 -11.07 5.06
N ILE A 65 1.29 -11.86 4.50
CA ILE A 65 1.74 -11.72 3.11
C ILE A 65 0.82 -12.53 2.21
N ARG A 66 0.22 -11.87 1.19
CA ARG A 66 -0.69 -12.51 0.25
C ARG A 66 -0.38 -12.10 -1.20
N PHE A 67 -0.65 -13.02 -2.10
CA PHE A 67 -0.67 -12.79 -3.53
C PHE A 67 -2.03 -13.21 -4.07
N TYR A 68 -2.75 -12.29 -4.70
CA TYR A 68 -4.14 -12.50 -5.12
C TYR A 68 -4.34 -12.52 -6.62
N GLU A 69 -3.42 -11.94 -7.41
CA GLU A 69 -3.63 -11.67 -8.84
C GLU A 69 -4.02 -12.91 -9.64
N ASP A 70 -3.42 -14.06 -9.35
CA ASP A 70 -3.78 -15.31 -10.05
C ASP A 70 -5.17 -15.81 -9.65
N LYS A 71 -5.55 -15.64 -8.38
CA LYS A 71 -6.87 -16.04 -7.88
C LYS A 71 -8.00 -15.20 -8.41
N ILE A 72 -7.77 -13.88 -8.55
CA ILE A 72 -8.80 -12.93 -9.00
C ILE A 72 -8.69 -12.61 -10.49
N HIS A 73 -7.70 -13.16 -11.18
CA HIS A 73 -7.37 -12.88 -12.59
C HIS A 73 -7.28 -11.39 -12.90
N SER A 74 -6.75 -10.59 -11.95
CA SER A 74 -6.61 -9.14 -12.09
C SER A 74 -5.48 -8.60 -11.23
N ASN A 75 -4.82 -7.55 -11.73
CA ASN A 75 -3.82 -6.75 -11.00
C ASN A 75 -4.37 -5.40 -10.52
N LYS A 76 -5.67 -5.16 -10.65
CA LYS A 76 -6.30 -3.88 -10.30
C LYS A 76 -6.69 -3.86 -8.83
N THR A 77 -6.36 -2.77 -8.15
CA THR A 77 -6.65 -2.60 -6.71
C THR A 77 -8.16 -2.68 -6.41
N ILE A 78 -9.01 -2.17 -7.30
CA ILE A 78 -10.46 -2.23 -7.09
C ILE A 78 -10.97 -3.68 -7.06
N ASP A 79 -10.43 -4.56 -7.90
CA ASP A 79 -10.83 -5.96 -7.96
C ASP A 79 -10.36 -6.71 -6.72
N LEU A 80 -9.16 -6.38 -6.21
CA LEU A 80 -8.66 -6.89 -4.93
C LEU A 80 -9.58 -6.48 -3.76
N ILE A 81 -9.96 -5.21 -3.68
CA ILE A 81 -10.87 -4.70 -2.64
C ILE A 81 -12.23 -5.41 -2.72
N ASN A 82 -12.79 -5.54 -3.91
CA ASN A 82 -14.05 -6.27 -4.13
C ASN A 82 -13.94 -7.72 -3.68
N HIS A 83 -12.83 -8.39 -4.01
CA HIS A 83 -12.58 -9.78 -3.61
C HIS A 83 -12.51 -9.93 -2.08
N ILE A 84 -11.81 -9.02 -1.38
CA ILE A 84 -11.71 -9.06 0.07
C ILE A 84 -13.05 -8.79 0.73
N LYS A 85 -13.85 -7.85 0.21
CA LYS A 85 -15.18 -7.51 0.74
C LYS A 85 -16.23 -8.58 0.48
N LYS A 86 -16.11 -9.36 -0.60
CA LYS A 86 -17.16 -10.31 -1.05
C LYS A 86 -17.57 -11.33 0.01
N ASN A 87 -16.66 -11.72 0.87
CA ASN A 87 -16.87 -12.80 1.85
C ASN A 87 -16.97 -12.31 3.29
N LYS A 88 -16.91 -11.00 3.56
CA LYS A 88 -16.88 -10.45 4.91
C LYS A 88 -17.38 -9.01 4.91
N SER A 89 -18.25 -8.68 5.88
CA SER A 89 -18.54 -7.28 6.23
C SER A 89 -17.31 -6.67 6.91
N LEU A 90 -16.31 -6.26 6.13
CA LEU A 90 -15.05 -5.71 6.62
C LEU A 90 -14.93 -4.23 6.27
N ASP A 91 -14.53 -3.44 7.26
CA ASP A 91 -14.03 -2.10 7.03
C ASP A 91 -12.58 -2.19 6.54
N ILE A 92 -12.36 -1.74 5.31
CA ILE A 92 -11.05 -1.79 4.68
C ILE A 92 -10.39 -0.43 4.78
N ASN A 93 -9.16 -0.41 5.30
CA ASN A 93 -8.25 0.71 5.24
C ASN A 93 -7.15 0.43 4.22
N PHE A 94 -7.09 1.20 3.12
CA PHE A 94 -6.05 1.05 2.11
C PHE A 94 -4.84 1.92 2.46
N ILE A 95 -3.73 1.30 2.83
CA ILE A 95 -2.51 1.98 3.27
C ILE A 95 -1.58 2.21 2.09
N MET A 96 -1.12 3.46 1.90
CA MET A 96 -0.14 3.83 0.88
C MET A 96 0.83 4.92 1.37
N GLY A 97 1.96 5.06 0.69
CA GLY A 97 2.87 6.19 0.88
C GLY A 97 2.44 7.42 0.09
N ALA A 98 2.86 8.61 0.52
CA ALA A 98 2.58 9.89 -0.12
C ALA A 98 3.04 9.96 -1.60
N ASP A 99 4.10 9.22 -1.95
CA ASP A 99 4.58 9.11 -3.33
C ASP A 99 3.54 8.44 -4.26
N ASN A 100 2.77 7.46 -3.76
CA ASN A 100 1.71 6.82 -4.52
C ASN A 100 0.46 7.69 -4.65
N LEU A 101 0.16 8.52 -3.65
CA LEU A 101 -1.00 9.41 -3.69
C LEU A 101 -0.96 10.37 -4.87
N ILE A 102 0.23 10.86 -5.25
CA ILE A 102 0.42 11.80 -6.37
C ILE A 102 -0.19 11.25 -7.67
N ASN A 103 -0.05 9.97 -7.92
CA ASN A 103 -0.53 9.31 -9.14
C ASN A 103 -1.74 8.40 -8.91
N PHE A 104 -2.37 8.44 -7.75
CA PHE A 104 -3.51 7.57 -7.44
C PHE A 104 -4.70 7.82 -8.36
N HIS A 105 -4.91 9.07 -8.80
CA HIS A 105 -5.95 9.42 -9.79
C HIS A 105 -5.80 8.70 -11.15
N LYS A 106 -4.63 8.12 -11.44
CA LYS A 106 -4.38 7.31 -12.65
C LYS A 106 -4.72 5.83 -12.47
N TRP A 107 -5.08 5.41 -11.25
CA TRP A 107 -5.42 4.02 -10.99
C TRP A 107 -6.82 3.71 -11.52
N HIS A 108 -6.99 2.50 -12.03
CA HIS A 108 -8.28 2.08 -12.55
C HIS A 108 -9.39 2.23 -11.50
N LYS A 109 -10.45 2.98 -11.84
CA LYS A 109 -11.60 3.26 -10.97
C LYS A 109 -11.22 3.82 -9.58
N TRP A 110 -10.22 4.70 -9.52
CA TRP A 110 -9.69 5.23 -8.26
C TRP A 110 -10.73 5.91 -7.36
N LYS A 111 -11.73 6.58 -7.93
CA LYS A 111 -12.85 7.16 -7.17
C LYS A 111 -13.68 6.07 -6.48
N LEU A 112 -13.92 4.96 -7.18
CA LEU A 112 -14.66 3.84 -6.61
C LEU A 112 -13.87 3.15 -5.49
N ILE A 113 -12.53 3.12 -5.57
CA ILE A 113 -11.67 2.64 -4.48
C ILE A 113 -11.94 3.47 -3.22
N SER A 114 -11.93 4.81 -3.33
CA SER A 114 -12.16 5.70 -2.18
C SER A 114 -13.58 5.65 -1.61
N GLN A 115 -14.56 5.21 -2.40
CA GLN A 115 -15.92 4.97 -1.90
C GLN A 115 -16.05 3.66 -1.12
N LYS A 116 -15.16 2.70 -1.40
CA LYS A 116 -15.21 1.36 -0.80
C LYS A 116 -14.32 1.18 0.42
N CYS A 117 -13.36 2.05 0.65
CA CYS A 117 -12.42 1.96 1.76
C CYS A 117 -11.84 3.31 2.13
N ASP A 118 -11.44 3.46 3.38
CA ASP A 118 -10.64 4.59 3.81
C ASP A 118 -9.22 4.48 3.25
N ILE A 119 -8.63 5.61 2.84
CA ILE A 119 -7.28 5.68 2.31
C ILE A 119 -6.36 6.32 3.36
N LEU A 120 -5.43 5.55 3.88
CA LEU A 120 -4.44 5.98 4.85
C LEU A 120 -3.13 6.30 4.13
N VAL A 121 -2.79 7.58 4.06
CA VAL A 121 -1.58 8.07 3.38
C VAL A 121 -0.52 8.41 4.40
N PHE A 122 0.59 7.69 4.37
CA PHE A 122 1.73 7.96 5.23
C PHE A 122 2.71 8.90 4.54
N ASP A 123 3.08 9.97 5.27
CA ASP A 123 4.05 10.95 4.80
C ASP A 123 5.38 10.27 4.44
N ARG A 124 6.05 10.86 3.48
CA ARG A 124 7.35 10.41 3.01
C ARG A 124 8.21 11.61 2.67
N GLN A 125 9.45 11.60 3.15
CA GLN A 125 10.39 12.69 2.91
C GLN A 125 10.49 13.03 1.41
N GLY A 126 10.38 14.32 1.09
CA GLY A 126 10.41 14.83 -0.27
C GLY A 126 9.10 14.74 -1.06
N TYR A 127 8.06 14.08 -0.52
CA TYR A 127 6.79 13.89 -1.26
C TYR A 127 5.60 14.65 -0.67
N LYS A 128 5.71 15.18 0.56
CA LYS A 128 4.60 15.83 1.26
C LYS A 128 3.96 16.93 0.44
N ALA A 129 4.73 17.94 0.04
CA ALA A 129 4.20 19.12 -0.67
C ALA A 129 3.51 18.72 -2.00
N LYS A 130 4.13 17.81 -2.77
CA LYS A 130 3.57 17.31 -4.04
C LYS A 130 2.29 16.50 -3.82
N SER A 131 2.26 15.67 -2.78
CA SER A 131 1.08 14.84 -2.49
C SER A 131 -0.11 15.67 -2.03
N LEU A 132 0.10 16.69 -1.19
CA LEU A 132 -0.96 17.59 -0.74
C LEU A 132 -1.51 18.48 -1.87
N LYS A 133 -0.72 18.75 -2.91
CA LYS A 133 -1.15 19.46 -4.12
C LYS A 133 -1.76 18.56 -5.18
N SER A 134 -1.76 17.24 -4.99
CA SER A 134 -2.25 16.27 -6.00
C SER A 134 -3.77 16.37 -6.21
N ILE A 135 -4.21 16.00 -7.41
CA ILE A 135 -5.64 15.88 -7.77
C ILE A 135 -6.36 15.00 -6.75
N THR A 136 -5.76 13.86 -6.40
CA THR A 136 -6.34 12.91 -5.44
C THR A 136 -6.58 13.56 -4.08
N PHE A 137 -5.58 14.23 -3.53
CA PHE A 137 -5.71 14.87 -2.22
C PHE A 137 -6.80 15.95 -2.23
N LYS A 138 -6.81 16.82 -3.24
CA LYS A 138 -7.82 17.87 -3.36
C LYS A 138 -9.25 17.34 -3.42
N GLN A 139 -9.47 16.19 -4.08
CA GLN A 139 -10.80 15.61 -4.23
C GLN A 139 -11.25 14.73 -3.06
N LEU A 140 -10.32 14.10 -2.34
CA LEU A 140 -10.63 13.12 -1.28
C LEU A 140 -10.33 13.62 0.13
N ASN A 141 -9.59 14.73 0.28
CA ASN A 141 -9.30 15.30 1.58
C ASN A 141 -10.60 15.60 2.35
N GLN A 142 -10.60 15.32 3.65
CA GLN A 142 -11.75 15.46 4.55
C GLN A 142 -12.93 14.48 4.27
N LYS A 143 -12.77 13.57 3.32
CA LYS A 143 -13.72 12.48 3.07
C LYS A 143 -13.11 11.16 3.56
N ASN A 144 -12.76 10.31 2.62
CA ASN A 144 -12.24 8.97 2.88
C ASN A 144 -10.71 8.90 2.80
N LEU A 145 -10.00 10.02 2.97
CA LEU A 145 -8.54 10.10 2.96
C LEU A 145 -8.03 10.74 4.25
N LYS A 146 -7.11 10.05 4.92
CA LYS A 146 -6.41 10.52 6.10
C LYS A 146 -4.91 10.60 5.81
N PHE A 147 -4.34 11.81 5.91
CA PHE A 147 -2.90 12.03 5.73
C PHE A 147 -2.20 11.97 7.09
N ILE A 148 -1.26 11.03 7.25
CA ILE A 148 -0.59 10.73 8.50
C ILE A 148 0.86 11.24 8.44
N LYS A 149 1.23 12.14 9.37
CA LYS A 149 2.63 12.54 9.56
C LYS A 149 3.44 11.31 10.01
N PHE A 150 4.52 11.02 9.29
CA PHE A 150 5.36 9.85 9.57
C PHE A 150 6.82 10.17 9.34
N LYS A 151 7.64 10.09 10.39
CA LYS A 151 9.07 10.44 10.36
C LYS A 151 10.00 9.27 10.68
N LYS A 152 9.47 8.09 11.02
CA LYS A 152 10.27 7.01 11.64
C LYS A 152 11.29 6.36 10.72
N VAL A 153 11.09 6.31 9.40
CA VAL A 153 12.01 5.60 8.50
C VAL A 153 12.06 6.26 7.12
N ASN A 154 13.24 6.71 6.74
CA ASN A 154 13.47 7.31 5.44
C ASN A 154 14.15 6.30 4.47
N ILE A 155 13.49 5.19 4.18
CA ILE A 155 13.97 4.16 3.27
C ILE A 155 12.92 3.89 2.18
N SER A 156 13.38 3.66 0.96
CA SER A 156 12.54 3.22 -0.15
C SER A 156 13.13 2.02 -0.87
N SER A 157 12.26 1.19 -1.44
CA SER A 157 12.71 0.07 -2.30
C SER A 157 13.61 0.56 -3.44
N SER A 158 13.34 1.76 -4.00
CA SER A 158 14.17 2.34 -5.06
C SER A 158 15.57 2.74 -4.60
N GLN A 159 15.72 3.19 -3.35
CA GLN A 159 17.04 3.46 -2.76
C GLN A 159 17.81 2.15 -2.52
N LEU A 160 17.13 1.13 -1.99
CA LEU A 160 17.77 -0.17 -1.71
C LEU A 160 18.22 -0.91 -2.99
N ARG A 161 17.61 -0.64 -4.14
CA ARG A 161 18.04 -1.23 -5.42
C ARG A 161 19.23 -0.54 -6.06
N LYS A 162 19.67 0.60 -5.53
CA LYS A 162 20.84 1.36 -6.04
C LYS A 162 22.13 1.01 -5.31
N ILE A 163 22.01 0.25 -4.22
CA ILE A 163 23.14 -0.28 -3.43
C ILE A 163 23.47 -1.69 -3.94
#